data_4200a2ea9445930829c951a1dd44996a
#
_entry.id   4200a2ea9445930829c951a1dd44996a
#
_cell.length_a   1.000
_cell.length_b   1.000
_cell.length_c   1.000
_cell.angle_alpha   90.00
_cell.angle_beta   90.00
_cell.angle_gamma   90.00
#
_symmetry.space_group_name_H-M   'P 1'
#
loop_
_entity.id
_entity.type
_entity.pdbx_description
1 polymer ?
#
loop_
_entity_poly.entity_id
_entity_poly.type
_entity_poly.pdbx_seq_one_letter_code
_entity_poly.pdbx_strand_id
1 'polypeptide(L)'
;MRSANKHFMSGYRVVFYIMVDALPRLPDLEPDPLRTFKVLPIKGDRWGDFHLTRMSSLAEHILGHIEDEVDFLFSMTVNRVFQNDFGVETLGASVAQLHAWWYFKNKDIPYERRPKSAACIPFGQGDFYYDGSVIGGRPLEVLTLIEGYLQGVTHDHKNGLNSTYERHLNKYFFTHKPTKLLSPEYSWNAALRPPPQVWSVKATRLSRRYF
;
A
#
# COMPACT_ATOMS: atom_id res chain seq x y z
N MET A 1 -2.46 7.09 -13.57
CA MET A 1 -3.19 8.38 -13.34
C MET A 1 -4.57 8.40 -13.99
N ARG A 2 -4.72 8.30 -15.33
CA ARG A 2 -6.04 8.40 -16.00
C ARG A 2 -7.09 7.44 -15.44
N SER A 3 -6.76 6.16 -15.23
CA SER A 3 -7.71 5.19 -14.67
C SER A 3 -8.08 5.50 -13.21
N ALA A 4 -7.14 5.99 -12.40
CA ALA A 4 -7.43 6.43 -11.04
C ALA A 4 -8.34 7.65 -11.01
N ASN A 5 -8.08 8.64 -11.89
CA ASN A 5 -8.94 9.82 -12.05
C ASN A 5 -10.40 9.44 -12.32
N LYS A 6 -10.61 8.38 -13.11
CA LYS A 6 -11.95 7.90 -13.48
C LYS A 6 -12.63 7.07 -12.39
N HIS A 7 -11.91 6.15 -11.74
CA HIS A 7 -12.50 5.07 -10.95
C HIS A 7 -12.23 5.14 -9.44
N PHE A 8 -11.25 5.94 -8.99
CA PHE A 8 -10.96 6.05 -7.56
C PHE A 8 -11.85 7.09 -6.90
N MET A 9 -12.66 6.67 -5.93
CA MET A 9 -13.59 7.54 -5.18
C MET A 9 -14.41 8.47 -6.10
N SER A 10 -15.05 7.88 -7.12
CA SER A 10 -15.87 8.63 -8.07
C SER A 10 -16.98 9.38 -7.34
N GLY A 11 -17.18 10.68 -7.66
CA GLY A 11 -18.16 11.54 -7.02
C GLY A 11 -17.73 12.18 -5.69
N TYR A 12 -16.52 11.90 -5.22
CA TYR A 12 -15.97 12.49 -3.98
C TYR A 12 -14.75 13.35 -4.27
N ARG A 13 -14.44 14.30 -3.38
CA ARG A 13 -13.21 15.09 -3.46
C ARG A 13 -12.00 14.20 -3.18
N VAL A 14 -11.02 14.21 -4.08
CA VAL A 14 -9.78 13.44 -3.96
C VAL A 14 -8.58 14.33 -4.20
N VAL A 15 -7.58 14.21 -3.33
CA VAL A 15 -6.26 14.76 -3.53
C VAL A 15 -5.31 13.62 -3.90
N PHE A 16 -4.74 13.70 -5.10
CA PHE A 16 -3.71 12.76 -5.54
C PHE A 16 -2.33 13.33 -5.19
N TYR A 17 -1.70 12.77 -4.17
CA TYR A 17 -0.31 13.06 -3.82
C TYR A 17 0.62 12.17 -4.63
N ILE A 18 1.39 12.75 -5.53
CA ILE A 18 2.27 12.03 -6.44
C ILE A 18 3.69 12.16 -5.94
N MET A 19 4.18 11.11 -5.27
CA MET A 19 5.52 11.06 -4.72
C MET A 19 6.53 10.69 -5.82
N VAL A 20 7.51 11.54 -6.06
CA VAL A 20 8.48 11.42 -7.16
C VAL A 20 9.89 11.76 -6.72
N ASP A 21 10.88 11.10 -7.32
CA ASP A 21 12.30 11.36 -7.17
C ASP A 21 12.83 12.41 -8.18
N ALA A 22 12.09 12.62 -9.26
CA ALA A 22 12.35 13.65 -10.26
C ALA A 22 11.03 14.27 -10.71
N LEU A 23 11.05 15.53 -11.15
CA LEU A 23 9.85 16.22 -11.62
C LEU A 23 9.31 15.53 -12.89
N PRO A 24 8.18 14.81 -12.84
CA PRO A 24 7.61 14.14 -13.99
C PRO A 24 6.82 15.15 -14.83
N ARG A 25 6.68 14.87 -16.11
CA ARG A 25 5.55 15.39 -16.87
C ARG A 25 4.32 14.59 -16.48
N LEU A 26 3.42 15.22 -15.75
CA LEU A 26 2.11 14.61 -15.51
C LEU A 26 1.36 14.49 -16.85
N PRO A 27 0.61 13.39 -17.04
CA PRO A 27 -0.25 13.27 -18.22
C PRO A 27 -1.33 14.37 -18.19
N ASP A 28 -1.72 14.85 -19.34
CA ASP A 28 -2.90 15.70 -19.49
C ASP A 28 -4.12 14.93 -19.00
N LEU A 29 -4.78 15.47 -17.99
CA LEU A 29 -5.99 14.91 -17.39
C LEU A 29 -7.14 15.87 -17.65
N GLU A 30 -8.33 15.34 -17.88
CA GLU A 30 -9.53 16.16 -17.98
C GLU A 30 -9.73 16.90 -16.64
N PRO A 31 -9.99 18.22 -16.68
CA PRO A 31 -10.30 18.99 -15.49
C PRO A 31 -11.53 18.43 -14.77
N ASP A 32 -11.38 18.20 -13.46
CA ASP A 32 -12.49 17.78 -12.61
C ASP A 32 -12.39 18.59 -11.30
N PRO A 33 -13.45 19.34 -10.91
CA PRO A 33 -13.44 20.18 -9.71
C PRO A 33 -13.28 19.37 -8.42
N LEU A 34 -13.55 18.05 -8.46
CA LEU A 34 -13.38 17.14 -7.34
C LEU A 34 -11.97 16.53 -7.24
N ARG A 35 -11.06 16.84 -8.20
CA ARG A 35 -9.72 16.25 -8.29
C ARG A 35 -8.65 17.29 -8.12
N THR A 36 -7.76 17.07 -7.17
CA THR A 36 -6.56 17.89 -6.95
C THR A 36 -5.32 17.02 -7.10
N PHE A 37 -4.31 17.51 -7.82
CA PHE A 37 -3.03 16.80 -8.00
C PHE A 37 -1.92 17.60 -7.35
N LYS A 38 -1.21 16.98 -6.40
CA LYS A 38 -0.05 17.57 -5.71
C LYS A 38 1.17 16.69 -5.94
N VAL A 39 2.25 17.26 -6.45
CA VAL A 39 3.53 16.56 -6.62
C VAL A 39 4.36 16.75 -5.36
N LEU A 40 4.77 15.64 -4.75
CA LEU A 40 5.60 15.61 -3.56
C LEU A 40 6.97 15.03 -3.92
N PRO A 41 8.04 15.84 -3.91
CA PRO A 41 9.38 15.34 -4.14
C PRO A 41 9.82 14.45 -2.96
N ILE A 42 10.34 13.27 -3.26
CA ILE A 42 11.01 12.41 -2.29
C ILE A 42 12.54 12.59 -2.41
N LYS A 43 13.15 12.87 -1.26
CA LYS A 43 14.62 12.88 -1.15
C LYS A 43 15.05 11.45 -0.81
N GLY A 44 15.68 10.74 -1.73
CA GLY A 44 16.18 9.39 -1.49
C GLY A 44 17.49 9.15 -2.21
N ASP A 45 18.36 8.37 -1.60
CA ASP A 45 19.50 7.81 -2.29
C ASP A 45 19.01 6.86 -3.38
N ARG A 46 19.51 7.02 -4.60
CA ARG A 46 19.16 6.13 -5.74
C ARG A 46 19.47 4.66 -5.48
N TRP A 47 20.22 4.36 -4.45
CA TRP A 47 20.70 3.03 -4.06
C TRP A 47 20.14 2.54 -2.72
N GLY A 48 19.31 3.33 -2.05
CA GLY A 48 18.67 2.98 -0.79
C GLY A 48 17.45 2.08 -0.94
N ASP A 49 16.92 1.59 0.19
CA ASP A 49 15.65 0.85 0.21
C ASP A 49 14.50 1.80 -0.18
N PHE A 50 13.94 1.56 -1.37
CA PHE A 50 12.82 2.34 -1.91
C PHE A 50 11.62 2.40 -0.96
N HIS A 51 11.31 1.29 -0.29
CA HIS A 51 10.17 1.25 0.64
C HIS A 51 10.45 2.07 1.90
N LEU A 52 11.67 2.03 2.41
CA LEU A 52 12.09 2.81 3.58
C LEU A 52 11.97 4.31 3.27
N THR A 53 12.55 4.75 2.16
CA THR A 53 12.49 6.15 1.71
C THR A 53 11.05 6.61 1.51
N ARG A 54 10.23 5.81 0.82
CA ARG A 54 8.84 6.13 0.56
C ARG A 54 8.05 6.28 1.86
N MET A 55 8.21 5.35 2.80
CA MET A 55 7.47 5.36 4.07
C MET A 55 7.91 6.51 4.98
N SER A 56 9.20 6.78 5.09
CA SER A 56 9.71 7.94 5.85
C SER A 56 9.16 9.25 5.30
N SER A 57 9.23 9.44 3.98
CA SER A 57 8.70 10.63 3.33
C SER A 57 7.18 10.77 3.49
N LEU A 58 6.44 9.67 3.40
CA LEU A 58 4.99 9.69 3.61
C LEU A 58 4.65 10.10 5.05
N ALA A 59 5.38 9.60 6.05
CA ALA A 59 5.19 9.98 7.45
C ALA A 59 5.41 11.49 7.65
N GLU A 60 6.47 12.05 7.07
CA GLU A 60 6.74 13.50 7.13
C GLU A 60 5.59 14.32 6.53
N HIS A 61 5.05 13.90 5.39
CA HIS A 61 3.93 14.57 4.75
C HIS A 61 2.61 14.42 5.51
N ILE A 62 2.36 13.27 6.16
CA ILE A 62 1.18 13.09 7.01
C ILE A 62 1.20 14.10 8.14
N LEU A 63 2.31 14.19 8.88
CA LEU A 63 2.48 15.14 9.99
C LEU A 63 2.51 16.60 9.53
N GLY A 64 3.06 16.85 8.34
CA GLY A 64 3.25 18.21 7.84
C GLY A 64 1.97 18.87 7.33
N HIS A 65 1.07 18.10 6.71
CA HIS A 65 -0.13 18.68 6.10
C HIS A 65 -1.27 17.70 5.76
N ILE A 66 -0.99 16.42 5.45
CA ILE A 66 -2.03 15.50 4.95
C ILE A 66 -3.09 15.24 6.01
N GLU A 67 -2.70 15.15 7.29
CA GLU A 67 -3.63 14.92 8.40
C GLU A 67 -4.76 15.97 8.43
N ASP A 68 -4.43 17.23 8.15
CA ASP A 68 -5.38 18.34 8.15
C ASP A 68 -6.17 18.47 6.82
N GLU A 69 -5.72 17.81 5.77
CA GLU A 69 -6.29 17.97 4.43
C GLU A 69 -7.32 16.90 4.08
N VAL A 70 -7.22 15.69 4.65
CA VAL A 70 -8.03 14.54 4.23
C VAL A 70 -8.53 13.71 5.40
N ASP A 71 -9.72 13.10 5.25
CA ASP A 71 -10.31 12.21 6.27
C ASP A 71 -9.73 10.79 6.18
N PHE A 72 -9.40 10.35 4.96
CA PHE A 72 -8.84 9.03 4.67
C PHE A 72 -7.69 9.14 3.68
N LEU A 73 -6.70 8.28 3.85
CA LEU A 73 -5.50 8.21 3.03
C LEU A 73 -5.29 6.78 2.51
N PHE A 74 -4.93 6.66 1.23
CA PHE A 74 -4.46 5.41 0.64
C PHE A 74 -3.08 5.61 0.03
N SER A 75 -2.13 4.75 0.38
CA SER A 75 -0.83 4.65 -0.30
C SER A 75 -0.86 3.46 -1.25
N MET A 76 -0.59 3.72 -2.52
CA MET A 76 -0.63 2.73 -3.58
C MET A 76 0.59 2.82 -4.50
N THR A 77 0.98 1.69 -5.08
CA THR A 77 2.02 1.67 -6.11
C THR A 77 1.50 2.19 -7.44
N VAL A 78 2.34 2.92 -8.18
CA VAL A 78 1.98 3.59 -9.46
C VAL A 78 1.69 2.61 -10.61
N ASN A 79 2.21 1.37 -10.55
CA ASN A 79 1.99 0.33 -11.57
C ASN A 79 0.60 -0.32 -11.48
N ARG A 80 -0.43 0.51 -11.35
CA ARG A 80 -1.82 0.09 -11.15
C ARG A 80 -2.74 0.68 -12.20
N VAL A 81 -3.65 -0.15 -12.71
CA VAL A 81 -4.73 0.26 -13.59
C VAL A 81 -6.06 -0.06 -12.91
N PHE A 82 -6.86 0.95 -12.65
CA PHE A 82 -8.23 0.79 -12.17
C PHE A 82 -9.13 0.42 -13.34
N GLN A 83 -9.90 -0.64 -13.19
CA GLN A 83 -10.81 -1.18 -14.21
C GLN A 83 -12.27 -0.97 -13.83
N ASN A 84 -12.55 -0.92 -12.54
CA ASN A 84 -13.86 -0.70 -11.97
C ASN A 84 -13.75 0.23 -10.75
N ASP A 85 -14.88 0.74 -10.27
CA ASP A 85 -14.92 1.68 -9.18
C ASP A 85 -14.29 1.10 -7.90
N PHE A 86 -13.39 1.88 -7.35
CA PHE A 86 -12.74 1.70 -6.05
C PHE A 86 -13.26 2.83 -5.17
N GLY A 87 -14.35 2.57 -4.46
CA GLY A 87 -15.17 3.60 -3.84
C GLY A 87 -15.16 3.56 -2.31
N VAL A 88 -16.18 4.19 -1.74
CA VAL A 88 -16.32 4.38 -0.28
C VAL A 88 -16.49 3.07 0.50
N GLU A 89 -16.81 1.99 -0.16
CA GLU A 89 -16.85 0.65 0.44
C GLU A 89 -15.49 0.20 0.98
N THR A 90 -14.40 0.83 0.52
CA THR A 90 -13.03 0.53 0.95
C THR A 90 -12.59 1.33 2.17
N LEU A 91 -13.38 2.30 2.63
CA LEU A 91 -13.02 3.16 3.74
C LEU A 91 -13.09 2.44 5.08
N GLY A 92 -12.13 2.72 5.94
CA GLY A 92 -12.05 2.23 7.30
C GLY A 92 -10.92 2.93 8.05
N ALA A 93 -10.88 2.81 9.37
CA ALA A 93 -9.83 3.44 10.18
C ALA A 93 -8.44 2.88 9.83
N SER A 94 -8.34 1.56 9.61
CA SER A 94 -7.13 0.85 9.17
C SER A 94 -7.52 -0.15 8.08
N VAL A 95 -6.95 -0.01 6.89
CA VAL A 95 -7.32 -0.78 5.71
C VAL A 95 -6.14 -1.59 5.21
N ALA A 96 -6.33 -2.89 5.07
CA ALA A 96 -5.36 -3.81 4.49
C ALA A 96 -5.93 -4.54 3.27
N GLN A 97 -5.06 -4.86 2.34
CA GLN A 97 -5.36 -5.59 1.12
C GLN A 97 -4.93 -7.05 1.26
N LEU A 98 -5.81 -7.99 0.98
CA LEU A 98 -5.45 -9.40 0.91
C LEU A 98 -4.62 -9.70 -0.35
N HIS A 99 -3.53 -10.44 -0.18
CA HIS A 99 -2.60 -10.73 -1.27
C HIS A 99 -3.20 -11.75 -2.26
N ALA A 100 -3.32 -11.36 -3.54
CA ALA A 100 -3.99 -12.17 -4.57
C ALA A 100 -3.45 -13.60 -4.72
N TRP A 101 -2.13 -13.78 -4.65
CA TRP A 101 -1.53 -15.10 -4.76
C TRP A 101 -1.70 -15.96 -3.50
N TRP A 102 -1.42 -15.39 -2.31
CA TRP A 102 -1.39 -16.12 -1.06
C TRP A 102 -2.77 -16.36 -0.46
N TYR A 103 -3.77 -15.58 -0.85
CA TYR A 103 -5.15 -15.78 -0.41
C TYR A 103 -5.70 -17.15 -0.81
N PHE A 104 -5.38 -17.62 -2.02
CA PHE A 104 -5.84 -18.93 -2.55
C PHE A 104 -4.85 -20.06 -2.28
N LYS A 105 -3.71 -19.80 -1.68
CA LYS A 105 -2.69 -20.79 -1.32
C LYS A 105 -2.49 -20.82 0.19
N ASN A 106 -3.02 -21.85 0.84
CA ASN A 106 -2.94 -21.98 2.30
C ASN A 106 -1.61 -22.56 2.82
N LYS A 107 -0.64 -22.82 1.94
CA LYS A 107 0.65 -23.44 2.29
C LYS A 107 1.79 -22.50 1.94
N ASP A 108 2.84 -22.58 2.74
CA ASP A 108 4.12 -21.90 2.51
C ASP A 108 4.02 -20.36 2.44
N ILE A 109 3.12 -19.78 3.22
CA ILE A 109 2.98 -18.32 3.33
C ILE A 109 4.32 -17.73 3.78
N PRO A 110 4.87 -16.72 3.07
CA PRO A 110 6.24 -16.25 3.23
C PRO A 110 6.43 -15.27 4.40
N TYR A 111 5.85 -15.57 5.55
CA TYR A 111 6.12 -14.80 6.77
C TYR A 111 7.60 -14.83 7.14
N GLU A 112 8.06 -13.80 7.82
CA GLU A 112 9.35 -13.86 8.50
C GLU A 112 9.26 -14.83 9.68
N ARG A 113 10.16 -15.83 9.71
CA ARG A 113 10.15 -16.87 10.74
C ARG A 113 11.38 -16.83 11.65
N ARG A 114 12.38 -15.99 11.34
CA ARG A 114 13.58 -15.85 12.17
C ARG A 114 13.24 -15.13 13.49
N PRO A 115 13.42 -15.77 14.66
CA PRO A 115 12.94 -15.20 15.94
C PRO A 115 13.58 -13.85 16.32
N LYS A 116 14.80 -13.58 15.81
CA LYS A 116 15.52 -12.32 16.06
C LYS A 116 14.99 -11.15 15.25
N SER A 117 14.18 -11.38 14.20
CA SER A 117 13.61 -10.31 13.40
C SER A 117 12.39 -9.71 14.08
N ALA A 118 12.27 -8.38 14.00
CA ALA A 118 11.06 -7.67 14.43
C ALA A 118 9.82 -8.04 13.60
N ALA A 119 10.02 -8.53 12.36
CA ALA A 119 8.96 -9.02 11.50
C ALA A 119 8.52 -10.47 11.81
N CYS A 120 9.10 -11.13 12.79
CA CYS A 120 8.85 -12.55 13.07
C CYS A 120 7.39 -12.80 13.46
N ILE A 121 6.76 -13.73 12.72
CA ILE A 121 5.52 -14.40 13.09
C ILE A 121 5.89 -15.87 13.36
N PRO A 122 5.72 -16.39 14.58
CA PRO A 122 6.13 -17.74 14.95
C PRO A 122 5.50 -18.83 14.07
N PHE A 123 6.15 -19.98 13.97
CA PHE A 123 5.58 -21.14 13.29
C PHE A 123 4.24 -21.53 13.94
N GLY A 124 3.29 -21.95 13.09
CA GLY A 124 1.92 -22.28 13.51
C GLY A 124 1.04 -21.06 13.77
N GLN A 125 1.57 -19.84 13.63
CA GLN A 125 0.82 -18.60 13.76
C GLN A 125 0.77 -17.85 12.40
N GLY A 126 -0.20 -16.94 12.32
CA GLY A 126 -0.53 -16.18 11.13
C GLY A 126 -1.93 -16.57 10.62
N ASP A 127 -2.62 -15.62 10.03
CA ASP A 127 -3.97 -15.79 9.50
C ASP A 127 -4.04 -15.43 8.01
N PHE A 128 -3.88 -14.15 7.68
CA PHE A 128 -3.88 -13.64 6.32
C PHE A 128 -2.48 -13.21 5.90
N TYR A 129 -2.23 -13.19 4.59
CA TYR A 129 -1.08 -12.52 4.02
C TYR A 129 -1.54 -11.28 3.27
N TYR A 130 -1.03 -10.13 3.69
CA TYR A 130 -1.41 -8.82 3.19
C TYR A 130 -0.46 -8.34 2.09
N ASP A 131 -1.03 -7.72 1.06
CA ASP A 131 -0.29 -7.12 -0.06
C ASP A 131 0.16 -5.70 0.32
N GLY A 132 1.46 -5.47 0.34
CA GLY A 132 2.02 -4.16 0.66
C GLY A 132 1.86 -3.10 -0.43
N SER A 133 1.25 -3.42 -1.55
CA SER A 133 1.00 -2.46 -2.63
C SER A 133 -0.17 -1.52 -2.39
N VAL A 134 -1.02 -1.83 -1.40
CA VAL A 134 -2.13 -0.98 -0.94
C VAL A 134 -2.19 -1.00 0.57
N ILE A 135 -2.08 0.14 1.17
CA ILE A 135 -2.40 0.39 2.59
C ILE A 135 -3.26 1.63 2.68
N GLY A 136 -4.14 1.69 3.65
CA GLY A 136 -5.01 2.85 3.82
C GLY A 136 -5.59 2.96 5.22
N GLY A 137 -6.32 4.04 5.43
CA GLY A 137 -6.99 4.32 6.68
C GLY A 137 -7.11 5.80 6.98
N ARG A 138 -7.41 6.14 8.22
CA ARG A 138 -7.26 7.52 8.69
C ARG A 138 -5.77 7.90 8.68
N PRO A 139 -5.41 9.16 8.41
CA PRO A 139 -4.00 9.56 8.31
C PRO A 139 -3.14 9.13 9.50
N LEU A 140 -3.60 9.30 10.72
CA LEU A 140 -2.86 8.90 11.93
C LEU A 140 -2.73 7.38 12.10
N GLU A 141 -3.70 6.60 11.64
CA GLU A 141 -3.60 5.14 11.64
C GLU A 141 -2.55 4.66 10.63
N VAL A 142 -2.50 5.30 9.46
CA VAL A 142 -1.45 5.03 8.47
C VAL A 142 -0.08 5.45 9.01
N LEU A 143 0.02 6.57 9.71
CA LEU A 143 1.24 7.01 10.38
C LEU A 143 1.73 5.99 11.41
N THR A 144 0.84 5.50 12.28
CA THR A 144 1.17 4.48 13.29
C THR A 144 1.72 3.20 12.64
N LEU A 145 1.13 2.76 11.54
CA LEU A 145 1.64 1.64 10.74
C LEU A 145 3.05 1.92 10.23
N ILE A 146 3.28 3.10 9.67
CA ILE A 146 4.60 3.50 9.14
C ILE A 146 5.64 3.54 10.26
N GLU A 147 5.33 4.11 11.40
CA GLU A 147 6.24 4.16 12.56
C GLU A 147 6.61 2.75 13.04
N GLY A 148 5.63 1.85 13.14
CA GLY A 148 5.88 0.45 13.47
C GLY A 148 6.79 -0.24 12.46
N TYR A 149 6.59 0.02 11.17
CA TYR A 149 7.47 -0.46 10.10
C TYR A 149 8.90 0.07 10.25
N LEU A 150 9.07 1.38 10.43
CA LEU A 150 10.38 2.02 10.56
C LEU A 150 11.15 1.52 11.79
N GLN A 151 10.46 1.34 12.92
CA GLN A 151 11.04 0.75 14.13
C GLN A 151 11.49 -0.70 13.89
N GLY A 152 10.67 -1.50 13.21
CA GLY A 152 10.99 -2.89 12.89
C GLY A 152 12.20 -3.02 11.98
N VAL A 153 12.29 -2.22 10.93
CA VAL A 153 13.44 -2.20 10.01
C VAL A 153 14.71 -1.75 10.75
N THR A 154 14.60 -0.71 11.58
CA THR A 154 15.74 -0.25 12.39
C THR A 154 16.26 -1.33 13.33
N HIS A 155 15.34 -2.06 13.99
CA HIS A 155 15.70 -3.20 14.84
C HIS A 155 16.43 -4.28 14.04
N ASP A 156 15.90 -4.65 12.89
CA ASP A 156 16.48 -5.72 12.06
C ASP A 156 17.87 -5.33 11.57
N HIS A 157 18.07 -4.10 11.09
CA HIS A 157 19.38 -3.61 10.65
C HIS A 157 20.42 -3.65 11.79
N LYS A 158 20.04 -3.23 13.00
CA LYS A 158 20.93 -3.29 14.19
C LYS A 158 21.34 -4.73 14.55
N ASN A 159 20.52 -5.71 14.20
CA ASN A 159 20.77 -7.14 14.43
C ASN A 159 21.35 -7.88 13.21
N GLY A 160 21.78 -7.17 12.19
CA GLY A 160 22.33 -7.76 10.95
C GLY A 160 21.28 -8.54 10.14
N LEU A 161 20.00 -8.19 10.29
CA LEU A 161 18.89 -8.81 9.59
C LEU A 161 18.33 -7.87 8.52
N ASN A 162 17.78 -8.45 7.47
CA ASN A 162 17.03 -7.73 6.47
C ASN A 162 15.75 -8.50 6.15
N SER A 163 14.62 -8.03 6.65
CA SER A 163 13.30 -8.54 6.28
C SER A 163 12.67 -7.58 5.28
N THR A 164 11.86 -8.13 4.37
CA THR A 164 11.22 -7.30 3.35
C THR A 164 10.16 -6.37 3.96
N TYR A 165 9.87 -5.28 3.25
CA TYR A 165 8.77 -4.38 3.60
C TYR A 165 7.45 -5.14 3.87
N GLU A 166 7.10 -6.07 2.98
CA GLU A 166 5.84 -6.81 3.09
C GLU A 166 5.80 -7.74 4.32
N ARG A 167 6.96 -8.31 4.74
CA ARG A 167 7.05 -9.11 5.96
C ARG A 167 6.84 -8.27 7.22
N HIS A 168 7.42 -7.08 7.29
CA HIS A 168 7.16 -6.13 8.38
C HIS A 168 5.70 -5.68 8.42
N LEU A 169 5.11 -5.39 7.24
CA LEU A 169 3.70 -5.04 7.13
C LEU A 169 2.79 -6.17 7.64
N ASN A 170 3.09 -7.41 7.25
CA ASN A 170 2.34 -8.58 7.69
C ASN A 170 2.44 -8.78 9.20
N LYS A 171 3.63 -8.56 9.80
CA LYS A 171 3.79 -8.56 11.26
C LYS A 171 2.94 -7.48 11.92
N TYR A 172 2.92 -6.28 11.38
CA TYR A 172 2.10 -5.20 11.92
C TYR A 172 0.62 -5.59 11.93
N PHE A 173 0.06 -6.03 10.80
CA PHE A 173 -1.34 -6.43 10.72
C PHE A 173 -1.67 -7.74 11.45
N PHE A 174 -0.70 -8.59 11.69
CA PHE A 174 -0.88 -9.74 12.57
C PHE A 174 -1.15 -9.32 14.01
N THR A 175 -0.46 -8.30 14.51
CA THR A 175 -0.59 -7.77 15.89
C THR A 175 -1.63 -6.66 16.01
N HIS A 176 -1.89 -5.91 14.95
CA HIS A 176 -2.84 -4.80 14.88
C HIS A 176 -3.81 -5.06 13.72
N LYS A 177 -4.86 -5.83 14.01
CA LYS A 177 -5.82 -6.23 12.96
C LYS A 177 -6.43 -5.02 12.27
N PRO A 178 -6.47 -5.02 10.92
CA PRO A 178 -7.13 -3.94 10.20
C PRO A 178 -8.64 -3.94 10.47
N THR A 179 -9.25 -2.77 10.45
CA THR A 179 -10.70 -2.62 10.60
C THR A 179 -11.46 -2.90 9.31
N LYS A 180 -10.76 -2.87 8.17
CA LYS A 180 -11.28 -3.17 6.84
C LYS A 180 -10.30 -4.06 6.07
N LEU A 181 -10.79 -5.18 5.57
CA LEU A 181 -10.07 -6.06 4.67
C LEU A 181 -10.60 -5.90 3.25
N LEU A 182 -9.71 -5.60 2.31
CA LEU A 182 -10.04 -5.59 0.89
C LEU A 182 -9.75 -6.96 0.29
N SER A 183 -10.71 -7.48 -0.48
CA SER A 183 -10.53 -8.73 -1.22
C SER A 183 -9.41 -8.60 -2.27
N PRO A 184 -8.84 -9.71 -2.75
CA PRO A 184 -7.80 -9.65 -3.79
C PRO A 184 -8.20 -8.92 -5.07
N GLU A 185 -9.49 -8.69 -5.31
CA GLU A 185 -10.03 -7.95 -6.47
C GLU A 185 -9.58 -6.49 -6.51
N TYR A 186 -9.27 -5.90 -5.36
CA TYR A 186 -8.82 -4.50 -5.26
C TYR A 186 -7.35 -4.30 -5.64
N SER A 187 -6.57 -5.37 -5.78
CA SER A 187 -5.18 -5.35 -6.25
C SER A 187 -4.81 -6.68 -6.93
N TRP A 188 -5.49 -7.00 -8.03
CA TRP A 188 -5.21 -8.24 -8.73
C TRP A 188 -3.87 -8.17 -9.47
N ASN A 189 -3.14 -9.28 -9.50
CA ASN A 189 -1.91 -9.38 -10.27
C ASN A 189 -2.23 -9.81 -11.71
N ALA A 190 -1.90 -8.97 -12.69
CA ALA A 190 -2.16 -9.22 -14.11
C ALA A 190 -1.54 -10.54 -14.64
N ALA A 191 -0.48 -11.03 -14.00
CA ALA A 191 0.14 -12.30 -14.37
C ALA A 191 -0.63 -13.54 -13.91
N LEU A 192 -1.66 -13.37 -13.07
CA LEU A 192 -2.45 -14.46 -12.52
C LEU A 192 -3.81 -14.52 -13.21
N ARG A 193 -4.20 -15.71 -13.67
CA ARG A 193 -5.58 -15.94 -14.12
C ARG A 193 -6.50 -15.90 -12.90
N PRO A 194 -7.56 -15.05 -12.91
CA PRO A 194 -8.49 -15.01 -11.81
C PRO A 194 -9.23 -16.37 -11.65
N PRO A 195 -9.31 -16.91 -10.43
CA PRO A 195 -10.16 -18.07 -10.17
C PRO A 195 -11.65 -17.69 -10.23
N PRO A 196 -12.59 -18.65 -10.30
CA PRO A 196 -14.02 -18.37 -10.42
C PRO A 196 -14.61 -17.50 -9.30
N GLN A 197 -13.96 -17.46 -8.13
CA GLN A 197 -14.39 -16.66 -6.98
C GLN A 197 -14.07 -15.16 -7.15
N VAL A 198 -13.22 -14.80 -8.09
CA VAL A 198 -12.87 -13.40 -8.41
C VAL A 198 -13.78 -12.93 -9.54
N TRP A 199 -14.79 -12.14 -9.22
CA TRP A 199 -15.87 -11.77 -10.14
C TRP A 199 -15.68 -10.40 -10.77
N SER A 200 -15.10 -9.46 -10.04
CA SER A 200 -15.01 -8.08 -10.46
C SER A 200 -13.70 -7.43 -9.99
N VAL A 201 -12.67 -7.58 -10.80
CA VAL A 201 -11.39 -6.93 -10.52
C VAL A 201 -11.55 -5.40 -10.55
N LYS A 202 -11.26 -4.76 -9.43
CA LYS A 202 -11.34 -3.29 -9.27
C LYS A 202 -10.09 -2.60 -9.81
N ALA A 203 -8.93 -3.15 -9.45
CA ALA A 203 -7.66 -2.64 -9.94
C ALA A 203 -6.69 -3.79 -10.20
N THR A 204 -5.90 -3.66 -11.26
CA THR A 204 -4.89 -4.63 -11.66
C THR A 204 -3.51 -4.04 -11.53
N ARG A 205 -2.61 -4.77 -10.87
CA ARG A 205 -1.19 -4.44 -10.78
C ARG A 205 -0.46 -5.02 -12.00
N LEU A 206 0.21 -4.14 -12.76
CA LEU A 206 1.01 -4.52 -13.91
C LEU A 206 2.40 -4.99 -13.45
N SER A 207 2.97 -5.96 -14.17
CA SER A 207 4.35 -6.37 -13.95
C SER A 207 5.33 -5.28 -14.43
N ARG A 208 6.53 -5.22 -13.85
CA ARG A 208 7.57 -4.23 -14.21
C ARG A 208 8.00 -4.23 -15.70
N ARG A 209 7.56 -5.21 -16.50
CA ARG A 209 7.88 -5.31 -17.93
C ARG A 209 7.15 -4.29 -18.82
N TYR A 210 6.27 -3.48 -18.26
CA TYR A 210 5.48 -2.48 -18.99
C TYR A 210 5.88 -1.02 -18.70
N PHE A 211 7.05 -0.82 -18.06
CA PHE A 211 7.62 0.50 -17.76
C PHE A 211 9.07 0.59 -18.21
#